data_b872ceeb401742f2b771850820411e3b
#
_entry.id   b872ceeb401742f2b771850820411e3b
#
_cell.length_a   1.000
_cell.length_b   1.000
_cell.length_c   1.000
_cell.angle_alpha   90.00
_cell.angle_beta   90.00
_cell.angle_gamma   90.00
#
_symmetry.space_group_name_H-M   'P 1'
#
loop_
_entity.id
_entity.type
_entity.pdbx_description
1 polymer ?
#
loop_
_entity_poly.entity_id
_entity_poly.type
_entity_poly.pdbx_seq_one_letter_code
_entity_poly.pdbx_strand_id
1 'polypeptide(L)'
;GEDTLSLHDALPISEMEAFCNLCPCRIIAITGSDGKTTTSTITAELLRAQGYTVHLGGNIGTPLFDRIADIRPDDFAVLELSSFQLHSMHCAPDVAIITNISPNHLDVHPDLEDYVSAKCSIYRGQRPDGVLVLNAKDAHTPRFAAEAPGSVRYFSSIGPVENGVYCSDGVIYRAHGGKAEKLIDVSDIR
;
A
#
# COMPACT_ATOMS: atom_id res chain seq x y z
N GLY A 1 -34.02 -22.62 19.34
CA GLY A 1 -33.87 -21.18 19.48
C GLY A 1 -33.10 -20.70 18.28
N GLU A 2 -33.75 -19.94 17.38
CA GLU A 2 -33.06 -19.24 16.29
C GLU A 2 -32.30 -18.06 16.91
N ASP A 3 -30.97 -18.13 16.90
CA ASP A 3 -30.11 -17.01 17.22
C ASP A 3 -30.28 -15.98 16.11
N THR A 4 -31.25 -15.11 16.24
CA THR A 4 -31.36 -13.90 15.44
C THR A 4 -30.24 -12.96 15.89
N LEU A 5 -29.15 -12.92 15.11
CA LEU A 5 -28.13 -11.86 15.25
C LEU A 5 -28.86 -10.51 15.18
N SER A 6 -28.82 -9.77 16.27
CA SER A 6 -29.35 -8.41 16.31
C SER A 6 -28.55 -7.55 15.34
N LEU A 7 -29.22 -6.65 14.62
CA LEU A 7 -28.54 -5.64 13.78
C LEU A 7 -27.54 -4.77 14.57
N HIS A 8 -27.63 -4.77 15.89
CA HIS A 8 -26.70 -4.11 16.79
C HIS A 8 -25.37 -4.85 17.00
N ASP A 9 -25.32 -6.16 16.65
CA ASP A 9 -24.11 -6.99 16.76
C ASP A 9 -23.29 -7.00 15.46
N ALA A 10 -23.81 -6.41 14.38
CA ALA A 10 -23.07 -6.24 13.13
C ALA A 10 -22.07 -5.09 13.27
N LEU A 11 -20.77 -5.39 13.25
CA LEU A 11 -19.75 -4.38 13.16
C LEU A 11 -19.89 -3.61 11.83
N PRO A 12 -19.90 -2.27 11.85
CA PRO A 12 -19.94 -1.49 10.61
C PRO A 12 -18.66 -1.74 9.82
N ILE A 13 -18.80 -2.23 8.59
CA ILE A 13 -17.70 -2.36 7.67
C ILE A 13 -17.75 -1.21 6.65
N SER A 14 -16.59 -0.65 6.31
CA SER A 14 -16.54 0.40 5.29
C SER A 14 -16.69 -0.22 3.89
N GLU A 15 -17.17 0.58 2.91
CA GLU A 15 -17.21 0.17 1.51
C GLU A 15 -15.86 -0.36 1.01
N MET A 16 -14.78 0.31 1.40
CA MET A 16 -13.42 -0.09 1.02
C MET A 16 -12.98 -1.39 1.68
N GLU A 17 -13.37 -1.66 2.90
CA GLU A 17 -13.13 -2.94 3.56
C GLU A 17 -13.91 -4.07 2.88
N ALA A 18 -15.17 -3.83 2.55
CA ALA A 18 -15.97 -4.78 1.77
C ALA A 18 -15.34 -5.05 0.41
N PHE A 19 -14.83 -4.01 -0.27
CA PHE A 19 -14.07 -4.17 -1.51
C PHE A 19 -12.82 -5.03 -1.31
N CYS A 20 -11.99 -4.74 -0.32
CA CYS A 20 -10.78 -5.53 -0.03
C CYS A 20 -11.08 -7.01 0.20
N ASN A 21 -12.17 -7.31 0.90
CA ASN A 21 -12.55 -8.68 1.25
C ASN A 21 -13.13 -9.48 0.06
N LEU A 22 -13.75 -8.81 -0.89
CA LEU A 22 -14.45 -9.44 -2.02
C LEU A 22 -13.70 -9.34 -3.35
N CYS A 23 -12.66 -8.50 -3.42
CA CYS A 23 -11.89 -8.28 -4.63
C CYS A 23 -11.20 -9.58 -5.09
N PRO A 24 -11.46 -10.07 -6.32
CA PRO A 24 -10.90 -11.33 -6.77
C PRO A 24 -9.47 -11.22 -7.28
N CYS A 25 -8.97 -9.99 -7.53
CA CYS A 25 -7.65 -9.75 -8.10
C CYS A 25 -6.63 -9.35 -7.03
N ARG A 26 -5.35 -9.23 -7.43
CA ARG A 26 -4.28 -8.78 -6.55
C ARG A 26 -4.46 -7.33 -6.14
N ILE A 27 -4.28 -7.06 -4.86
CA ILE A 27 -4.40 -5.71 -4.28
C ILE A 27 -3.01 -5.15 -3.98
N ILE A 28 -2.74 -3.95 -4.51
CA ILE A 28 -1.59 -3.12 -4.15
C ILE A 28 -2.14 -1.92 -3.39
N ALA A 29 -1.92 -1.85 -2.09
CA ALA A 29 -2.40 -0.78 -1.23
C ALA A 29 -1.27 0.20 -0.89
N ILE A 30 -1.55 1.50 -1.00
CA ILE A 30 -0.58 2.57 -0.80
C ILE A 30 -1.09 3.53 0.26
N THR A 31 -0.26 3.79 1.27
CA THR A 31 -0.48 4.84 2.28
C THR A 31 0.80 5.64 2.54
N GLY A 32 0.71 6.62 3.41
CA GLY A 32 1.80 7.49 3.83
C GLY A 32 1.28 8.89 4.14
N SER A 33 2.15 9.77 4.61
CA SER A 33 1.81 11.17 4.81
C SER A 33 1.73 11.88 3.46
N ASP A 34 2.77 11.78 2.65
CA ASP A 34 2.89 12.43 1.35
C ASP A 34 3.17 11.42 0.23
N GLY A 35 2.88 11.82 -1.02
CA GLY A 35 3.21 11.05 -2.22
C GLY A 35 2.30 9.86 -2.54
N LYS A 36 1.23 9.62 -1.79
CA LYS A 36 0.27 8.53 -2.03
C LYS A 36 -0.29 8.55 -3.45
N THR A 37 -0.90 9.66 -3.83
CA THR A 37 -1.55 9.84 -5.14
C THR A 37 -0.57 9.66 -6.30
N THR A 38 0.62 10.25 -6.18
CA THR A 38 1.67 10.10 -7.19
C THR A 38 2.10 8.65 -7.32
N THR A 39 2.34 7.98 -6.18
CA THR A 39 2.80 6.59 -6.16
C THR A 39 1.73 5.65 -6.72
N SER A 40 0.46 5.81 -6.33
CA SER A 40 -0.63 4.96 -6.83
C SER A 40 -0.87 5.16 -8.32
N THR A 41 -0.84 6.41 -8.81
CA THR A 41 -1.00 6.71 -10.22
C THR A 41 0.15 6.11 -11.06
N ILE A 42 1.41 6.33 -10.66
CA ILE A 42 2.56 5.77 -11.37
C ILE A 42 2.52 4.24 -11.35
N THR A 43 2.18 3.63 -10.22
CA THR A 43 2.05 2.17 -10.10
C THR A 43 1.00 1.65 -11.08
N ALA A 44 -0.16 2.30 -11.15
CA ALA A 44 -1.21 1.90 -12.08
C ALA A 44 -0.78 2.04 -13.54
N GLU A 45 -0.11 3.15 -13.90
CA GLU A 45 0.38 3.36 -15.27
C GLU A 45 1.47 2.36 -15.67
N LEU A 46 2.40 2.03 -14.78
CA LEU A 46 3.43 1.02 -15.04
C LEU A 46 2.81 -0.37 -15.27
N LEU A 47 1.80 -0.76 -14.51
CA LEU A 47 1.10 -2.02 -14.71
C LEU A 47 0.31 -2.02 -16.03
N ARG A 48 -0.37 -0.93 -16.38
CA ARG A 48 -1.06 -0.77 -17.66
C ARG A 48 -0.11 -0.86 -18.84
N ALA A 49 1.06 -0.24 -18.73
CA ALA A 49 2.12 -0.32 -19.75
C ALA A 49 2.65 -1.76 -19.95
N GLN A 50 2.53 -2.62 -18.94
CA GLN A 50 2.83 -4.06 -19.04
C GLN A 50 1.65 -4.89 -19.58
N GLY A 51 0.53 -4.28 -19.92
CA GLY A 51 -0.65 -4.95 -20.49
C GLY A 51 -1.68 -5.45 -19.48
N TYR A 52 -1.56 -5.10 -18.19
CA TYR A 52 -2.54 -5.48 -17.19
C TYR A 52 -3.75 -4.55 -17.18
N THR A 53 -4.92 -5.10 -16.88
CA THR A 53 -6.10 -4.31 -16.49
C THR A 53 -5.91 -3.82 -15.06
N VAL A 54 -6.06 -2.51 -14.82
CA VAL A 54 -5.80 -1.91 -13.52
C VAL A 54 -6.97 -1.04 -13.07
N HIS A 55 -7.47 -1.35 -11.88
CA HIS A 55 -8.52 -0.62 -11.18
C HIS A 55 -7.87 0.28 -10.13
N LEU A 56 -7.84 1.59 -10.39
CA LEU A 56 -7.27 2.59 -9.47
C LEU A 56 -8.40 3.25 -8.67
N GLY A 57 -8.27 3.25 -7.34
CA GLY A 57 -9.29 3.84 -6.46
C GLY A 57 -8.86 3.97 -5.01
N GLY A 58 -9.82 4.02 -4.11
CA GLY A 58 -9.63 4.26 -2.68
C GLY A 58 -9.95 5.70 -2.31
N ASN A 59 -9.01 6.43 -1.70
CA ASN A 59 -9.15 7.85 -1.35
C ASN A 59 -9.14 8.77 -2.59
N ILE A 60 -8.90 8.21 -3.76
CA ILE A 60 -8.88 8.90 -5.07
C ILE A 60 -9.65 8.08 -6.11
N GLY A 61 -9.98 8.72 -7.22
CA GLY A 61 -10.61 8.05 -8.36
C GLY A 61 -12.10 7.80 -8.18
N THR A 62 -12.61 6.76 -8.85
CA THR A 62 -14.01 6.35 -8.80
C THR A 62 -14.20 5.26 -7.74
N PRO A 63 -15.38 5.18 -7.09
CA PRO A 63 -15.74 4.07 -6.25
C PRO A 63 -15.55 2.73 -6.98
N LEU A 64 -14.86 1.80 -6.37
CA LEU A 64 -14.53 0.52 -7.00
C LEU A 64 -15.55 -0.58 -6.66
N PHE A 65 -16.25 -0.44 -5.54
CA PHE A 65 -17.19 -1.46 -5.07
C PHE A 65 -18.33 -1.71 -6.05
N ASP A 66 -18.85 -0.66 -6.66
CA ASP A 66 -19.93 -0.76 -7.66
C ASP A 66 -19.53 -1.55 -8.92
N ARG A 67 -18.22 -1.68 -9.16
CA ARG A 67 -17.65 -2.37 -10.32
C ARG A 67 -17.01 -3.71 -9.98
N ILE A 68 -17.18 -4.20 -8.77
CA ILE A 68 -16.49 -5.40 -8.28
C ILE A 68 -16.81 -6.64 -9.13
N ALA A 69 -18.02 -6.70 -9.70
CA ALA A 69 -18.44 -7.79 -10.59
C ALA A 69 -17.70 -7.82 -11.94
N ASP A 70 -17.10 -6.70 -12.35
CA ASP A 70 -16.35 -6.58 -13.60
C ASP A 70 -14.87 -6.94 -13.42
N ILE A 71 -14.39 -7.03 -12.17
CA ILE A 71 -12.98 -7.27 -11.83
C ILE A 71 -12.67 -8.76 -11.99
N ARG A 72 -11.58 -9.07 -12.66
CA ARG A 72 -11.12 -10.44 -12.94
C ARG A 72 -9.91 -10.80 -12.08
N PRO A 73 -9.66 -12.10 -11.81
CA PRO A 73 -8.52 -12.55 -11.01
C PRO A 73 -7.15 -12.14 -11.54
N ASP A 74 -7.01 -11.92 -12.85
CA ASP A 74 -5.77 -11.53 -13.51
C ASP A 74 -5.55 -10.01 -13.54
N ASP A 75 -6.52 -9.21 -13.08
CA ASP A 75 -6.42 -7.76 -12.97
C ASP A 75 -5.60 -7.35 -11.74
N PHE A 76 -5.40 -6.05 -11.58
CA PHE A 76 -4.81 -5.44 -10.38
C PHE A 76 -5.72 -4.35 -9.84
N ALA A 77 -5.90 -4.31 -8.53
CA ALA A 77 -6.48 -3.18 -7.82
C ALA A 77 -5.35 -2.37 -7.15
N VAL A 78 -5.22 -1.10 -7.49
CA VAL A 78 -4.28 -0.18 -6.87
C VAL A 78 -5.08 0.79 -6.01
N LEU A 79 -4.87 0.73 -4.69
CA LEU A 79 -5.68 1.44 -3.71
C LEU A 79 -4.86 2.48 -2.97
N GLU A 80 -5.26 3.75 -3.07
CA GLU A 80 -4.79 4.78 -2.16
C GLU A 80 -5.62 4.74 -0.87
N LEU A 81 -4.97 4.54 0.29
CA LEU A 81 -5.66 4.45 1.57
C LEU A 81 -5.18 5.55 2.53
N SER A 82 -6.14 6.31 3.05
CA SER A 82 -5.91 7.32 4.08
C SER A 82 -5.76 6.68 5.46
N SER A 83 -5.20 7.43 6.45
CA SER A 83 -5.16 6.96 7.85
C SER A 83 -6.55 6.77 8.43
N PHE A 84 -7.54 7.57 8.01
CA PHE A 84 -8.92 7.47 8.46
C PHE A 84 -9.57 6.15 8.03
N GLN A 85 -9.38 5.77 6.76
CA GLN A 85 -9.87 4.48 6.28
C GLN A 85 -9.18 3.33 7.02
N LEU A 86 -7.85 3.39 7.14
CA LEU A 86 -7.04 2.34 7.80
C LEU A 86 -7.28 2.23 9.31
N HIS A 87 -7.79 3.29 9.96
CA HIS A 87 -8.07 3.27 11.38
C HIS A 87 -9.17 2.27 11.76
N SER A 88 -10.14 2.06 10.87
CA SER A 88 -11.33 1.23 11.15
C SER A 88 -11.47 0.02 10.24
N MET A 89 -10.65 -0.10 9.17
CA MET A 89 -10.78 -1.19 8.21
C MET A 89 -9.68 -2.24 8.34
N HIS A 90 -10.03 -3.47 7.93
CA HIS A 90 -9.08 -4.55 7.74
C HIS A 90 -8.89 -4.81 6.24
N CYS A 91 -7.66 -4.88 5.80
CA CYS A 91 -7.31 -5.21 4.43
C CYS A 91 -6.09 -6.13 4.45
N ALA A 92 -6.06 -7.11 3.56
CA ALA A 92 -4.93 -8.04 3.40
C ALA A 92 -4.34 -7.91 1.99
N PRO A 93 -3.70 -6.76 1.65
CA PRO A 93 -3.18 -6.56 0.31
C PRO A 93 -1.99 -7.50 0.02
N ASP A 94 -1.84 -7.90 -1.25
CA ASP A 94 -0.68 -8.68 -1.70
C ASP A 94 0.60 -7.84 -1.61
N VAL A 95 0.50 -6.53 -1.90
CA VAL A 95 1.59 -5.56 -1.73
C VAL A 95 1.07 -4.36 -0.95
N ALA A 96 1.72 -4.04 0.16
CA ALA A 96 1.50 -2.81 0.93
C ALA A 96 2.69 -1.86 0.73
N ILE A 97 2.42 -0.57 0.54
CA ILE A 97 3.45 0.46 0.37
C ILE A 97 3.20 1.57 1.38
N ILE A 98 4.21 1.90 2.19
CA ILE A 98 4.23 3.10 3.03
C ILE A 98 5.27 4.06 2.48
N THR A 99 4.82 5.20 1.94
CA THR A 99 5.70 6.16 1.28
C THR A 99 6.61 6.89 2.26
N ASN A 100 6.02 7.42 3.32
CA ASN A 100 6.70 8.10 4.43
C ASN A 100 5.73 8.32 5.59
N ILE A 101 6.30 8.63 6.75
CA ILE A 101 5.56 9.09 7.93
C ILE A 101 6.14 10.46 8.34
N SER A 102 5.31 11.47 8.29
CA SER A 102 5.59 12.79 8.86
C SER A 102 4.40 13.23 9.73
N PRO A 103 4.60 14.06 10.76
CA PRO A 103 3.50 14.58 11.57
C PRO A 103 2.51 15.33 10.68
N ASN A 104 1.33 14.75 10.50
CA ASN A 104 0.24 15.30 9.70
C ASN A 104 -1.10 14.91 10.32
N HIS A 105 -2.15 15.70 10.12
CA HIS A 105 -3.51 15.41 10.61
C HIS A 105 -3.60 15.17 12.14
N LEU A 106 -2.76 15.82 12.94
CA LEU A 106 -2.80 15.77 14.40
C LEU A 106 -4.00 16.55 15.00
N ASP A 107 -4.79 17.21 14.17
CA ASP A 107 -6.09 17.80 14.47
C ASP A 107 -7.19 16.73 14.61
N VAL A 108 -6.98 15.53 14.08
CA VAL A 108 -7.98 14.45 14.06
C VAL A 108 -7.50 13.20 14.79
N HIS A 109 -6.21 12.86 14.68
CA HIS A 109 -5.60 11.79 15.48
C HIS A 109 -5.22 12.33 16.87
N PRO A 110 -5.53 11.61 17.96
CA PRO A 110 -5.19 12.04 19.31
C PRO A 110 -3.70 12.35 19.50
N ASP A 111 -2.84 11.59 18.82
CA ASP A 111 -1.39 11.78 18.82
C ASP A 111 -0.73 11.14 17.57
N LEU A 112 0.57 11.30 17.47
CA LEU A 112 1.35 10.73 16.36
C LEU A 112 1.35 9.19 16.36
N GLU A 113 1.33 8.55 17.53
CA GLU A 113 1.35 7.09 17.64
C GLU A 113 0.03 6.48 17.11
N ASP A 114 -1.10 7.10 17.38
CA ASP A 114 -2.41 6.70 16.83
C ASP A 114 -2.39 6.82 15.29
N TYR A 115 -1.88 7.93 14.75
CA TYR A 115 -1.71 8.12 13.32
C TYR A 115 -0.80 7.07 12.67
N VAL A 116 0.33 6.77 13.30
CA VAL A 116 1.27 5.73 12.84
C VAL A 116 0.62 4.36 12.92
N SER A 117 -0.04 4.04 14.03
CA SER A 117 -0.73 2.77 14.25
C SER A 117 -1.85 2.53 13.24
N ALA A 118 -2.62 3.57 12.91
CA ALA A 118 -3.63 3.49 11.86
C ALA A 118 -3.02 3.07 10.52
N LYS A 119 -1.90 3.68 10.13
CA LYS A 119 -1.21 3.31 8.88
C LYS A 119 -0.62 1.90 8.89
N CYS A 120 -0.21 1.39 10.05
CA CYS A 120 0.26 0.01 10.18
C CYS A 120 -0.82 -1.02 9.83
N SER A 121 -2.10 -0.67 9.92
CA SER A 121 -3.20 -1.57 9.54
C SER A 121 -3.11 -2.03 8.07
N ILE A 122 -2.42 -1.26 7.20
CA ILE A 122 -2.23 -1.62 5.79
C ILE A 122 -1.48 -2.96 5.59
N TYR A 123 -0.58 -3.33 6.50
CA TYR A 123 0.20 -4.57 6.40
C TYR A 123 -0.14 -5.63 7.45
N ARG A 124 -0.79 -5.25 8.56
CA ARG A 124 -1.07 -6.19 9.67
C ARG A 124 -1.93 -7.38 9.26
N GLY A 125 -2.78 -7.20 8.24
CA GLY A 125 -3.61 -8.27 7.68
C GLY A 125 -2.95 -9.05 6.55
N GLN A 126 -1.72 -8.71 6.12
CA GLN A 126 -1.06 -9.42 5.04
C GLN A 126 -0.80 -10.89 5.35
N ARG A 127 -0.85 -11.70 4.32
CA ARG A 127 -0.41 -13.11 4.39
C ARG A 127 1.12 -13.20 4.43
N PRO A 128 1.69 -14.34 4.85
CA PRO A 128 3.14 -14.55 4.88
C PRO A 128 3.83 -14.43 3.51
N ASP A 129 3.10 -14.59 2.40
CA ASP A 129 3.58 -14.41 1.03
C ASP A 129 3.43 -12.96 0.53
N GLY A 130 2.84 -12.07 1.32
CA GLY A 130 2.70 -10.65 1.02
C GLY A 130 4.04 -9.89 1.04
N VAL A 131 4.02 -8.70 0.45
CA VAL A 131 5.19 -7.82 0.35
C VAL A 131 4.88 -6.47 0.99
N LEU A 132 5.71 -6.04 1.93
CA LEU A 132 5.69 -4.68 2.47
C LEU A 132 6.84 -3.87 1.86
N VAL A 133 6.52 -2.72 1.25
CA VAL A 133 7.49 -1.81 0.64
C VAL A 133 7.63 -0.56 1.49
N LEU A 134 8.85 -0.26 1.93
CA LEU A 134 9.15 0.79 2.89
C LEU A 134 10.23 1.75 2.40
N ASN A 135 10.13 3.00 2.81
CA ASN A 135 11.20 3.98 2.64
C ASN A 135 12.35 3.65 3.60
N ALA A 136 13.52 3.31 3.07
CA ALA A 136 14.69 2.94 3.87
C ALA A 136 15.18 4.06 4.80
N LYS A 137 14.76 5.30 4.58
CA LYS A 137 15.18 6.49 5.35
C LYS A 137 14.14 7.01 6.33
N ASP A 138 12.95 6.41 6.35
CA ASP A 138 11.93 6.77 7.32
C ASP A 138 12.29 6.22 8.71
N ALA A 139 12.13 7.04 9.75
CA ALA A 139 12.47 6.68 11.12
C ALA A 139 11.64 5.50 11.68
N HIS A 140 10.43 5.30 11.15
CA HIS A 140 9.54 4.22 11.56
C HIS A 140 9.81 2.89 10.83
N THR A 141 10.60 2.90 9.76
CA THR A 141 10.90 1.72 8.93
C THR A 141 11.42 0.52 9.72
N PRO A 142 12.34 0.64 10.71
CA PRO A 142 12.79 -0.51 11.49
C PRO A 142 11.66 -1.20 12.25
N ARG A 143 10.73 -0.42 12.81
CA ARG A 143 9.54 -0.95 13.48
C ARG A 143 8.63 -1.71 12.50
N PHE A 144 8.28 -1.07 11.38
CA PHE A 144 7.39 -1.68 10.39
C PHE A 144 7.97 -2.96 9.79
N ALA A 145 9.28 -2.97 9.52
CA ALA A 145 9.96 -4.14 9.02
C ALA A 145 9.96 -5.31 10.02
N ALA A 146 10.07 -5.02 11.32
CA ALA A 146 10.01 -6.03 12.38
C ALA A 146 8.60 -6.59 12.60
N GLU A 147 7.55 -5.80 12.33
CA GLU A 147 6.14 -6.18 12.47
C GLU A 147 5.58 -6.85 11.21
N ALA A 148 6.27 -6.78 10.07
CA ALA A 148 5.76 -7.26 8.78
C ALA A 148 5.52 -8.77 8.78
N PRO A 149 4.31 -9.24 8.41
CA PRO A 149 4.02 -10.68 8.34
C PRO A 149 4.74 -11.41 7.20
N GLY A 150 5.03 -10.68 6.11
CA GLY A 150 5.63 -11.20 4.88
C GLY A 150 7.03 -10.64 4.59
N SER A 151 7.41 -10.60 3.33
CA SER A 151 8.71 -10.10 2.91
C SER A 151 8.75 -8.58 2.86
N VAL A 152 9.90 -7.98 3.23
CA VAL A 152 10.11 -6.54 3.16
C VAL A 152 10.99 -6.18 1.96
N ARG A 153 10.61 -5.12 1.27
CA ARG A 153 11.40 -4.46 0.23
C ARG A 153 11.58 -2.99 0.57
N TYR A 154 12.66 -2.41 0.14
CA TYR A 154 12.98 -1.03 0.45
C TYR A 154 13.08 -0.19 -0.80
N PHE A 155 12.72 1.08 -0.68
CA PHE A 155 13.13 2.08 -1.67
C PHE A 155 13.94 3.18 -0.99
N SER A 156 14.84 3.80 -1.77
CA SER A 156 15.66 4.91 -1.29
C SER A 156 16.01 5.86 -2.43
N SER A 157 15.87 7.15 -2.19
CA SER A 157 16.31 8.21 -3.13
C SER A 157 17.75 8.64 -2.93
N ILE A 158 18.43 8.15 -1.89
CA ILE A 158 19.76 8.63 -1.48
C ILE A 158 20.76 7.50 -1.15
N GLY A 159 20.74 6.45 -1.93
CA GLY A 159 21.76 5.41 -1.83
C GLY A 159 21.24 3.99 -1.70
N PRO A 160 22.14 3.02 -1.68
CA PRO A 160 21.85 1.61 -1.82
C PRO A 160 20.94 1.02 -0.72
N VAL A 161 20.14 0.01 -1.14
CA VAL A 161 19.41 -0.90 -0.26
C VAL A 161 19.78 -2.34 -0.62
N GLU A 162 19.61 -3.27 0.31
CA GLU A 162 19.95 -4.69 0.09
C GLU A 162 18.92 -5.38 -0.82
N ASN A 163 17.63 -5.11 -0.58
CA ASN A 163 16.51 -5.70 -1.33
C ASN A 163 15.48 -4.62 -1.65
N GLY A 164 15.35 -4.27 -2.92
CA GLY A 164 14.40 -3.25 -3.35
C GLY A 164 14.89 -2.38 -4.51
N VAL A 165 14.60 -1.08 -4.46
CA VAL A 165 14.98 -0.12 -5.51
C VAL A 165 15.61 1.12 -4.88
N TYR A 166 16.68 1.63 -5.48
CA TYR A 166 17.30 2.86 -5.01
C TYR A 166 17.80 3.72 -6.15
N CYS A 167 17.96 5.01 -5.87
CA CYS A 167 18.62 5.96 -6.75
C CYS A 167 20.03 6.28 -6.21
N SER A 168 21.03 6.26 -7.09
CA SER A 168 22.38 6.76 -6.81
C SER A 168 22.95 7.38 -8.08
N ASP A 169 23.55 8.58 -7.92
CA ASP A 169 24.21 9.31 -9.01
C ASP A 169 23.34 9.47 -10.27
N GLY A 170 22.03 9.72 -10.08
CA GLY A 170 21.09 9.90 -11.18
C GLY A 170 20.70 8.60 -11.91
N VAL A 171 20.97 7.44 -11.33
CA VAL A 171 20.62 6.13 -11.87
C VAL A 171 19.73 5.38 -10.88
N ILE A 172 18.67 4.75 -11.39
CA ILE A 172 17.80 3.87 -10.61
C ILE A 172 18.30 2.43 -10.77
N TYR A 173 18.46 1.78 -9.62
CA TYR A 173 18.92 0.40 -9.50
C TYR A 173 17.88 -0.48 -8.82
N ARG A 174 17.76 -1.73 -9.26
CA ARG A 174 17.11 -2.81 -8.53
C ARG A 174 18.18 -3.59 -7.77
N ALA A 175 17.95 -3.84 -6.48
CA ALA A 175 18.83 -4.65 -5.63
C ALA A 175 18.13 -5.92 -5.15
N HIS A 176 18.87 -7.02 -5.14
CA HIS A 176 18.43 -8.28 -4.57
C HIS A 176 19.62 -9.04 -4.00
N GLY A 177 19.58 -9.36 -2.68
CA GLY A 177 20.68 -10.03 -1.99
C GLY A 177 22.01 -9.30 -2.11
N GLY A 178 21.99 -7.97 -2.05
CA GLY A 178 23.17 -7.11 -2.16
C GLY A 178 23.74 -6.96 -3.59
N LYS A 179 23.15 -7.62 -4.60
CA LYS A 179 23.50 -7.40 -6.01
C LYS A 179 22.61 -6.34 -6.61
N ALA A 180 23.20 -5.37 -7.30
CA ALA A 180 22.50 -4.28 -7.94
C ALA A 180 22.50 -4.42 -9.47
N GLU A 181 21.36 -4.13 -10.07
CA GLU A 181 21.17 -4.08 -11.53
C GLU A 181 20.66 -2.69 -11.89
N LYS A 182 21.30 -2.03 -12.85
CA LYS A 182 20.82 -0.76 -13.39
C LYS A 182 19.49 -0.95 -14.10
N LEU A 183 18.51 -0.14 -13.79
CA LEU A 183 17.20 -0.12 -14.47
C LEU A 183 17.15 0.99 -15.53
N ILE A 184 17.39 2.26 -15.11
CA ILE A 184 17.22 3.43 -15.97
C ILE A 184 17.99 4.62 -15.41
N ASP A 185 18.44 5.53 -16.27
CA ASP A 185 18.91 6.85 -15.88
C ASP A 185 17.73 7.77 -15.59
N VAL A 186 17.82 8.58 -14.53
CA VAL A 186 16.76 9.52 -14.16
C VAL A 186 16.49 10.54 -15.27
N SER A 187 17.52 10.90 -16.05
CA SER A 187 17.41 11.78 -17.21
C SER A 187 16.53 11.22 -18.35
N ASP A 188 16.33 9.91 -18.39
CA ASP A 188 15.54 9.22 -19.43
C ASP A 188 14.06 9.11 -19.03
N ILE A 189 13.70 9.48 -17.80
CA ILE A 189 12.32 9.54 -17.32
C ILE A 189 11.68 10.82 -17.86
N ARG A 190 10.64 10.69 -18.67
CA ARG A 190 9.89 11.80 -19.28
C ARG A 190 8.48 11.88 -18.76
#